data_e014e1c3c867f807ba3e99b754122a15
#
_entry.id   e014e1c3c867f807ba3e99b754122a15
#
_cell.length_a   1.000
_cell.length_b   1.000
_cell.length_c   1.000
_cell.angle_alpha   90.00
_cell.angle_beta   90.00
_cell.angle_gamma   90.00
#
_symmetry.space_group_name_H-M   'P 1'
#
loop_
_entity.id
_entity.type
_entity.pdbx_description
1 polymer ?
#
loop_
_entity_poly.entity_id
_entity_poly.type
_entity_poly.pdbx_seq_one_letter_code
_entity_poly.pdbx_strand_id
1 'polypeptide(L)'
;MYPTSHEHHLSIHENSELKNIKPQQKVLGCFLIVLSIAFSDVRDLFQIFSHIFLVFYILSLTKIPAKTYLKRLTLDIPFVLFALFLPFLSSENNDKIFEIFSFNVYQTGVNDMFTILFKATLGLTVGIILTGVTSSMEIIYGLQKLRIPNIIIAIMSFTIRYIDVFIDEFKRVKISMASRGYVEKGLKTLIPIAFASGALLIRGYERGERVYLSMISRGFNGNIDFKSRNYKVSNKFNFCVILSIVILLLYKIL
;
A
#
# COMPACT_ATOMS: atom_id res chain seq x y z
N MET A 1 -5.93 0.43 -25.86
CA MET A 1 -5.27 0.95 -24.65
C MET A 1 -4.40 -0.19 -24.13
N TYR A 2 -3.11 -0.18 -24.44
CA TYR A 2 -2.19 -1.26 -24.03
C TYR A 2 -1.95 -1.18 -22.52
N PRO A 3 -2.09 -2.29 -21.78
CA PRO A 3 -1.72 -2.30 -20.37
C PRO A 3 -0.22 -2.03 -20.26
N THR A 4 0.13 -1.14 -19.34
CA THR A 4 1.53 -0.83 -19.05
C THR A 4 2.24 -2.07 -18.52
N SER A 5 3.49 -2.28 -18.87
CA SER A 5 4.26 -3.50 -18.52
C SER A 5 4.33 -3.75 -17.00
N HIS A 6 4.16 -2.71 -16.19
CA HIS A 6 4.15 -2.78 -14.73
C HIS A 6 2.79 -3.21 -14.15
N GLU A 7 1.67 -2.95 -14.84
CA GLU A 7 0.35 -3.39 -14.34
C GLU A 7 0.17 -4.92 -14.41
N HIS A 8 0.81 -5.60 -15.38
CA HIS A 8 0.75 -7.06 -15.49
C HIS A 8 1.36 -7.81 -14.28
N HIS A 9 2.32 -7.20 -13.57
CA HIS A 9 2.92 -7.79 -12.38
C HIS A 9 2.13 -7.56 -11.10
N LEU A 10 1.22 -6.59 -11.06
CA LEU A 10 0.45 -6.22 -9.88
C LEU A 10 -0.94 -6.85 -9.84
N SER A 11 -1.60 -7.03 -10.99
CA SER A 11 -2.94 -7.63 -11.07
C SER A 11 -2.85 -9.15 -11.26
N ILE A 12 -2.83 -9.90 -10.17
CA ILE A 12 -2.44 -11.32 -10.19
C ILE A 12 -3.61 -12.26 -10.50
N HIS A 13 -4.87 -11.86 -10.38
CA HIS A 13 -5.98 -12.81 -10.58
C HIS A 13 -7.21 -12.28 -11.32
N GLU A 14 -7.45 -12.87 -12.49
CA GLU A 14 -8.69 -12.66 -13.25
C GLU A 14 -9.93 -13.34 -12.62
N ASN A 15 -9.76 -14.31 -11.75
CA ASN A 15 -10.83 -15.17 -11.21
C ASN A 15 -11.28 -14.87 -9.77
N SER A 16 -10.92 -13.72 -9.18
CA SER A 16 -11.36 -13.39 -7.82
C SER A 16 -12.81 -12.87 -7.79
N GLU A 17 -13.62 -13.34 -6.84
CA GLU A 17 -14.97 -12.83 -6.62
C GLU A 17 -14.98 -11.31 -6.31
N LEU A 18 -13.90 -10.81 -5.71
CA LEU A 18 -13.75 -9.40 -5.34
C LEU A 18 -13.42 -8.49 -6.53
N LYS A 19 -13.01 -9.00 -7.69
CA LYS A 19 -12.64 -8.19 -8.87
C LYS A 19 -13.80 -7.33 -9.38
N ASN A 20 -15.01 -7.88 -9.37
CA ASN A 20 -16.20 -7.23 -9.91
C ASN A 20 -16.92 -6.31 -8.91
N ILE A 21 -16.38 -6.15 -7.70
CA ILE A 21 -16.95 -5.27 -6.67
C ILE A 21 -16.61 -3.81 -6.99
N LYS A 22 -17.52 -2.90 -6.61
CA LYS A 22 -17.32 -1.46 -6.77
C LYS A 22 -16.00 -1.00 -6.14
N PRO A 23 -15.10 -0.32 -6.87
CA PRO A 23 -13.80 0.10 -6.36
C PRO A 23 -13.87 0.96 -5.10
N GLN A 24 -14.88 1.84 -5.01
CA GLN A 24 -15.13 2.65 -3.81
C GLN A 24 -15.36 1.81 -2.55
N GLN A 25 -16.06 0.66 -2.67
CA GLN A 25 -16.30 -0.24 -1.54
C GLN A 25 -15.03 -0.94 -1.12
N LYS A 26 -14.19 -1.40 -2.08
CA LYS A 26 -12.91 -2.04 -1.79
C LYS A 26 -11.97 -1.08 -1.05
N VAL A 27 -11.78 0.13 -1.59
CA VAL A 27 -10.87 1.13 -1.02
C VAL A 27 -11.33 1.54 0.38
N LEU A 28 -12.60 1.93 0.52
CA LEU A 28 -13.16 2.36 1.82
C LEU A 28 -13.19 1.20 2.81
N GLY A 29 -13.59 0.00 2.37
CA GLY A 29 -13.66 -1.17 3.24
C GLY A 29 -12.29 -1.61 3.74
N CYS A 30 -11.28 -1.70 2.88
CA CYS A 30 -9.92 -2.00 3.31
C CYS A 30 -9.36 -0.93 4.25
N PHE A 31 -9.64 0.35 4.00
CA PHE A 31 -9.23 1.44 4.88
C PHE A 31 -9.86 1.31 6.27
N LEU A 32 -11.16 1.02 6.34
CA LEU A 32 -11.87 0.84 7.62
C LEU A 32 -11.38 -0.39 8.38
N ILE A 33 -11.06 -1.49 7.69
CA ILE A 33 -10.50 -2.70 8.33
C ILE A 33 -9.11 -2.41 8.90
N VAL A 34 -8.23 -1.72 8.15
CA VAL A 34 -6.91 -1.32 8.66
C VAL A 34 -7.05 -0.39 9.87
N LEU A 35 -7.99 0.54 9.81
CA LEU A 35 -8.26 1.45 10.92
C LEU A 35 -8.77 0.69 12.15
N SER A 36 -9.64 -0.30 11.97
CA SER A 36 -10.11 -1.19 13.05
C SER A 36 -8.94 -1.98 13.67
N ILE A 37 -8.03 -2.54 12.88
CA ILE A 37 -6.83 -3.24 13.35
C ILE A 37 -5.91 -2.28 14.12
N ALA A 38 -5.71 -1.06 13.61
CA ALA A 38 -4.86 -0.07 14.25
C ALA A 38 -5.33 0.33 15.66
N PHE A 39 -6.65 0.46 15.84
CA PHE A 39 -7.26 0.83 17.11
C PHE A 39 -7.63 -0.37 18.00
N SER A 40 -7.41 -1.60 17.56
CA SER A 40 -7.65 -2.80 18.38
C SER A 40 -6.64 -2.90 19.53
N ASP A 41 -7.07 -3.41 20.68
CA ASP A 41 -6.16 -3.76 21.78
C ASP A 41 -5.74 -5.24 21.62
N VAL A 42 -4.42 -5.46 21.58
CA VAL A 42 -3.85 -6.82 21.40
C VAL A 42 -3.79 -7.60 22.72
N ARG A 43 -4.23 -7.01 23.83
CA ARG A 43 -4.31 -7.73 25.11
C ARG A 43 -5.46 -8.73 25.14
N ASP A 44 -6.49 -8.53 24.31
CA ASP A 44 -7.67 -9.38 24.27
C ASP A 44 -7.58 -10.44 23.17
N LEU A 45 -7.51 -11.69 23.60
CA LEU A 45 -7.47 -12.85 22.71
C LEU A 45 -8.66 -12.88 21.74
N PHE A 46 -9.86 -12.46 22.20
CA PHE A 46 -11.05 -12.44 21.35
C PHE A 46 -10.90 -11.47 20.17
N GLN A 47 -10.34 -10.27 20.39
CA GLN A 47 -10.08 -9.32 19.31
C GLN A 47 -9.03 -9.85 18.33
N ILE A 48 -7.96 -10.44 18.84
CA ILE A 48 -6.90 -11.03 18.02
C ILE A 48 -7.50 -12.08 17.08
N PHE A 49 -8.20 -13.08 17.64
CA PHE A 49 -8.76 -14.16 16.85
C PHE A 49 -9.81 -13.69 15.85
N SER A 50 -10.65 -12.73 16.24
CA SER A 50 -11.70 -12.20 15.35
C SER A 50 -11.12 -11.45 14.15
N HIS A 51 -10.08 -10.62 14.35
CA HIS A 51 -9.42 -9.92 13.24
C HIS A 51 -8.62 -10.88 12.34
N ILE A 52 -7.93 -11.89 12.93
CA ILE A 52 -7.26 -12.93 12.14
C ILE A 52 -8.28 -13.66 11.26
N PHE A 53 -9.38 -14.12 11.87
CA PHE A 53 -10.42 -14.86 11.14
C PHE A 53 -11.01 -14.02 10.01
N LEU A 54 -11.31 -12.73 10.28
CA LEU A 54 -11.89 -11.82 9.30
C LEU A 54 -10.93 -11.57 8.13
N VAL A 55 -9.65 -11.26 8.41
CA VAL A 55 -8.65 -11.01 7.37
C VAL A 55 -8.38 -12.28 6.56
N PHE A 56 -8.29 -13.44 7.22
CA PHE A 56 -8.11 -14.73 6.56
C PHE A 56 -9.32 -15.08 5.68
N TYR A 57 -10.55 -14.82 6.14
CA TYR A 57 -11.76 -14.99 5.33
C TYR A 57 -11.74 -14.13 4.07
N ILE A 58 -11.40 -12.85 4.20
CA ILE A 58 -11.28 -11.95 3.04
C ILE A 58 -10.16 -12.44 2.10
N LEU A 59 -9.02 -12.88 2.65
CA LEU A 59 -7.92 -13.43 1.85
C LEU A 59 -8.36 -14.66 1.05
N SER A 60 -9.15 -15.54 1.63
CA SER A 60 -9.67 -16.74 0.93
C SER A 60 -10.58 -16.37 -0.24
N LEU A 61 -11.35 -15.28 -0.14
CA LEU A 61 -12.20 -14.78 -1.23
C LEU A 61 -11.39 -14.19 -2.40
N THR A 62 -10.14 -13.76 -2.15
CA THR A 62 -9.27 -13.18 -3.19
C THR A 62 -8.64 -14.21 -4.11
N LYS A 63 -8.54 -15.47 -3.66
CA LYS A 63 -7.85 -16.57 -4.37
C LYS A 63 -6.42 -16.22 -4.80
N ILE A 64 -5.72 -15.38 -4.04
CA ILE A 64 -4.30 -15.05 -4.28
C ILE A 64 -3.45 -16.31 -4.05
N PRO A 65 -2.53 -16.70 -4.98
CA PRO A 65 -1.68 -17.87 -4.76
C PRO A 65 -0.75 -17.66 -3.55
N ALA A 66 -0.65 -18.66 -2.70
CA ALA A 66 0.14 -18.63 -1.49
C ALA A 66 1.60 -18.19 -1.74
N LYS A 67 2.20 -18.61 -2.87
CA LYS A 67 3.56 -18.22 -3.26
C LYS A 67 3.71 -16.70 -3.42
N THR A 68 2.73 -16.04 -4.04
CA THR A 68 2.77 -14.59 -4.24
C THR A 68 2.46 -13.84 -2.95
N TYR A 69 1.56 -14.37 -2.12
CA TYR A 69 1.29 -13.82 -0.80
C TYR A 69 2.55 -13.86 0.08
N LEU A 70 3.21 -15.02 0.19
CA LEU A 70 4.46 -15.18 0.95
C LEU A 70 5.58 -14.26 0.43
N LYS A 71 5.72 -14.14 -0.90
CA LYS A 71 6.71 -13.22 -1.49
C LYS A 71 6.44 -11.76 -1.12
N ARG A 72 5.17 -11.34 -1.01
CA ARG A 72 4.82 -9.98 -0.59
C ARG A 72 4.93 -9.79 0.92
N LEU A 73 4.75 -10.85 1.70
CA LEU A 73 4.93 -10.82 3.14
C LEU A 73 6.41 -10.56 3.54
N THR A 74 7.37 -10.80 2.64
CA THR A 74 8.78 -10.42 2.90
C THR A 74 8.98 -8.91 3.11
N LEU A 75 8.01 -8.07 2.71
CA LEU A 75 8.01 -6.63 3.01
C LEU A 75 7.81 -6.35 4.52
N ASP A 76 7.33 -7.33 5.27
CA ASP A 76 7.15 -7.22 6.73
C ASP A 76 8.46 -7.44 7.50
N ILE A 77 9.48 -8.01 6.87
CA ILE A 77 10.77 -8.34 7.52
C ILE A 77 11.39 -7.17 8.29
N PRO A 78 11.45 -5.92 7.77
CA PRO A 78 12.00 -4.80 8.52
C PRO A 78 11.24 -4.52 9.83
N PHE A 79 9.90 -4.67 9.80
CA PHE A 79 9.06 -4.48 10.99
C PHE A 79 9.26 -5.60 12.00
N VAL A 80 9.38 -6.85 11.53
CA VAL A 80 9.69 -8.02 12.37
C VAL A 80 11.05 -7.83 13.04
N LEU A 81 12.08 -7.41 12.30
CA LEU A 81 13.40 -7.15 12.86
C LEU A 81 13.37 -6.05 13.92
N PHE A 82 12.66 -4.94 13.64
CA PHE A 82 12.50 -3.86 14.61
C PHE A 82 11.77 -4.34 15.86
N ALA A 83 10.68 -5.08 15.71
CA ALA A 83 9.89 -5.61 16.81
C ALA A 83 10.71 -6.53 17.74
N LEU A 84 11.66 -7.30 17.18
CA LEU A 84 12.55 -8.17 17.95
C LEU A 84 13.47 -7.41 18.91
N PHE A 85 13.76 -6.14 18.65
CA PHE A 85 14.58 -5.32 19.54
C PHE A 85 13.77 -4.70 20.70
N LEU A 86 12.44 -4.61 20.60
CA LEU A 86 11.61 -3.97 21.64
C LEU A 86 11.72 -4.59 23.04
N PRO A 87 11.75 -5.93 23.19
CA PRO A 87 11.91 -6.55 24.52
C PRO A 87 13.17 -6.09 25.27
N PHE A 88 14.20 -5.67 24.52
CA PHE A 88 15.48 -5.23 25.07
C PHE A 88 15.57 -3.71 25.27
N LEU A 89 14.75 -2.93 24.55
CA LEU A 89 14.74 -1.47 24.64
C LEU A 89 13.76 -0.92 25.70
N SER A 90 12.77 -1.71 26.12
CA SER A 90 11.78 -1.27 27.09
C SER A 90 12.45 -1.09 28.44
N SER A 91 12.34 0.12 29.01
CA SER A 91 13.02 0.53 30.25
C SER A 91 12.04 0.85 31.37
N GLU A 92 10.77 0.49 31.27
CA GLU A 92 9.80 0.85 32.31
C GLU A 92 9.79 -0.11 33.49
N ASN A 93 9.72 0.50 34.67
CA ASN A 93 9.66 -0.12 35.99
C ASN A 93 8.69 -1.30 36.06
N ASN A 94 9.24 -2.42 36.55
CA ASN A 94 8.62 -3.65 36.97
C ASN A 94 8.43 -4.74 35.91
N ASP A 95 8.78 -5.94 36.38
CA ASP A 95 8.64 -7.26 35.78
C ASP A 95 9.71 -7.62 34.73
N LYS A 96 10.94 -7.74 35.22
CA LYS A 96 11.98 -8.53 34.53
C LYS A 96 11.50 -9.99 34.49
N ILE A 97 11.29 -10.53 33.27
CA ILE A 97 10.90 -11.95 33.13
C ILE A 97 12.14 -12.83 33.15
N PHE A 98 13.21 -12.41 32.47
CA PHE A 98 14.40 -13.23 32.30
C PHE A 98 15.64 -12.37 31.98
N GLU A 99 16.82 -12.80 32.42
CA GLU A 99 18.10 -12.22 31.98
C GLU A 99 18.77 -13.17 30.99
N ILE A 100 18.92 -12.74 29.73
CA ILE A 100 19.65 -13.48 28.71
C ILE A 100 20.92 -12.69 28.38
N PHE A 101 22.08 -13.28 28.71
CA PHE A 101 23.39 -12.73 28.31
C PHE A 101 23.63 -11.24 28.68
N SER A 102 23.25 -10.83 29.92
CA SER A 102 23.32 -9.43 30.42
C SER A 102 22.28 -8.47 29.83
N PHE A 103 21.33 -8.91 29.06
CA PHE A 103 20.20 -8.11 28.59
C PHE A 103 18.95 -8.46 29.39
N ASN A 104 18.31 -7.45 29.95
CA ASN A 104 17.03 -7.62 30.66
C ASN A 104 15.89 -7.65 29.64
N VAL A 105 15.04 -8.66 29.72
CA VAL A 105 13.83 -8.79 28.92
C VAL A 105 12.65 -8.35 29.80
N TYR A 106 11.94 -7.32 29.32
CA TYR A 106 10.80 -6.74 30.02
C TYR A 106 9.47 -7.23 29.45
N GLN A 107 8.50 -7.52 30.33
CA GLN A 107 7.15 -7.98 29.96
C GLN A 107 6.45 -7.00 29.02
N THR A 108 6.57 -5.72 29.31
CA THR A 108 5.99 -4.65 28.47
C THR A 108 6.55 -4.69 27.06
N GLY A 109 7.87 -4.83 26.91
CA GLY A 109 8.51 -4.91 25.60
C GLY A 109 8.11 -6.16 24.79
N VAL A 110 7.87 -7.28 25.46
CA VAL A 110 7.34 -8.50 24.81
C VAL A 110 5.91 -8.26 24.31
N ASN A 111 5.06 -7.64 25.11
CA ASN A 111 3.69 -7.30 24.70
C ASN A 111 3.67 -6.33 23.52
N ASP A 112 4.55 -5.33 23.54
CA ASP A 112 4.68 -4.36 22.45
C ASP A 112 5.20 -5.02 21.17
N MET A 113 6.15 -5.97 21.28
CA MET A 113 6.61 -6.79 20.16
C MET A 113 5.45 -7.54 19.51
N PHE A 114 4.65 -8.26 20.29
CA PHE A 114 3.47 -8.98 19.76
C PHE A 114 2.46 -8.03 19.14
N THR A 115 2.22 -6.88 19.76
CA THR A 115 1.30 -5.86 19.26
C THR A 115 1.72 -5.34 17.90
N ILE A 116 2.99 -4.99 17.73
CA ILE A 116 3.50 -4.48 16.46
C ILE A 116 3.49 -5.56 15.39
N LEU A 117 3.95 -6.78 15.70
CA LEU A 117 3.93 -7.90 14.76
C LEU A 117 2.50 -8.18 14.27
N PHE A 118 1.55 -8.24 15.18
CA PHE A 118 0.16 -8.50 14.85
C PHE A 118 -0.44 -7.40 13.96
N LYS A 119 -0.29 -6.13 14.35
CA LYS A 119 -0.85 -5.01 13.59
C LYS A 119 -0.17 -4.83 12.24
N ALA A 120 1.16 -5.01 12.16
CA ALA A 120 1.91 -4.89 10.92
C ALA A 120 1.53 -5.99 9.92
N THR A 121 1.55 -7.26 10.34
CA THR A 121 1.23 -8.39 9.45
C THR A 121 -0.21 -8.37 8.95
N LEU A 122 -1.19 -8.06 9.82
CA LEU A 122 -2.58 -7.94 9.38
C LEU A 122 -2.81 -6.73 8.48
N GLY A 123 -2.25 -5.57 8.84
CA GLY A 123 -2.34 -4.36 8.02
C GLY A 123 -1.72 -4.55 6.63
N LEU A 124 -0.53 -5.16 6.58
CA LEU A 124 0.12 -5.53 5.31
C LEU A 124 -0.72 -6.50 4.50
N THR A 125 -1.32 -7.51 5.13
CA THR A 125 -2.20 -8.48 4.47
C THR A 125 -3.39 -7.79 3.81
N VAL A 126 -4.04 -6.84 4.49
CA VAL A 126 -5.14 -6.05 3.90
C VAL A 126 -4.64 -5.21 2.71
N GLY A 127 -3.45 -4.62 2.80
CA GLY A 127 -2.81 -3.91 1.69
C GLY A 127 -2.52 -4.83 0.49
N ILE A 128 -2.04 -6.05 0.74
CA ILE A 128 -1.81 -7.08 -0.31
C ILE A 128 -3.12 -7.48 -0.97
N ILE A 129 -4.19 -7.64 -0.19
CA ILE A 129 -5.54 -7.94 -0.70
C ILE A 129 -6.01 -6.82 -1.64
N LEU A 130 -5.95 -5.56 -1.21
CA LEU A 130 -6.40 -4.43 -2.01
C LEU A 130 -5.63 -4.33 -3.32
N THR A 131 -4.29 -4.36 -3.27
CA THR A 131 -3.42 -4.22 -4.44
C THR A 131 -3.41 -5.46 -5.35
N GLY A 132 -3.76 -6.63 -4.82
CA GLY A 132 -3.85 -7.87 -5.59
C GLY A 132 -5.12 -7.99 -6.43
N VAL A 133 -6.21 -7.32 -6.00
CA VAL A 133 -7.54 -7.44 -6.62
C VAL A 133 -7.97 -6.19 -7.37
N THR A 134 -7.30 -5.06 -7.14
CA THR A 134 -7.72 -3.75 -7.67
C THR A 134 -6.56 -3.09 -8.41
N SER A 135 -6.76 -2.71 -9.66
CA SER A 135 -5.74 -1.98 -10.44
C SER A 135 -5.58 -0.55 -9.91
N SER A 136 -4.41 0.05 -10.17
CA SER A 136 -4.13 1.43 -9.75
C SER A 136 -5.17 2.43 -10.25
N MET A 137 -5.62 2.26 -11.50
CA MET A 137 -6.66 3.13 -12.08
C MET A 137 -8.04 2.90 -11.43
N GLU A 138 -8.36 1.66 -11.05
CA GLU A 138 -9.60 1.37 -10.30
C GLU A 138 -9.58 1.98 -8.89
N ILE A 139 -8.40 2.01 -8.24
CA ILE A 139 -8.25 2.69 -6.94
C ILE A 139 -8.57 4.18 -7.09
N ILE A 140 -8.00 4.86 -8.10
CA ILE A 140 -8.28 6.29 -8.35
C ILE A 140 -9.77 6.52 -8.65
N TYR A 141 -10.39 5.65 -9.46
CA TYR A 141 -11.82 5.72 -9.70
C TYR A 141 -12.64 5.55 -8.42
N GLY A 142 -12.23 4.63 -7.54
CA GLY A 142 -12.83 4.47 -6.22
C GLY A 142 -12.73 5.73 -5.36
N LEU A 143 -11.56 6.37 -5.34
CA LEU A 143 -11.31 7.63 -4.62
C LEU A 143 -12.15 8.79 -5.18
N GLN A 144 -12.31 8.88 -6.50
CA GLN A 144 -13.19 9.87 -7.12
C GLN A 144 -14.65 9.71 -6.66
N LYS A 145 -15.14 8.47 -6.57
CA LYS A 145 -16.48 8.18 -6.08
C LYS A 145 -16.66 8.44 -4.57
N LEU A 146 -15.57 8.50 -3.82
CA LEU A 146 -15.52 8.92 -2.41
C LEU A 146 -15.47 10.45 -2.24
N ARG A 147 -15.70 11.23 -3.33
CA ARG A 147 -15.72 12.69 -3.35
C ARG A 147 -14.39 13.37 -3.02
N ILE A 148 -13.29 12.73 -3.32
CA ILE A 148 -11.97 13.40 -3.28
C ILE A 148 -11.94 14.50 -4.36
N PRO A 149 -11.33 15.68 -4.08
CA PRO A 149 -11.28 16.80 -5.03
C PRO A 149 -10.73 16.37 -6.40
N ASN A 150 -11.38 16.83 -7.49
CA ASN A 150 -11.04 16.43 -8.85
C ASN A 150 -9.59 16.75 -9.25
N ILE A 151 -9.00 17.79 -8.68
CA ILE A 151 -7.61 18.14 -8.95
C ILE A 151 -6.65 17.04 -8.48
N ILE A 152 -6.89 16.44 -7.31
CA ILE A 152 -6.08 15.35 -6.78
C ILE A 152 -6.26 14.11 -7.67
N ILE A 153 -7.48 13.80 -8.07
CA ILE A 153 -7.79 12.68 -8.97
C ILE A 153 -7.09 12.87 -10.32
N ALA A 154 -7.07 14.08 -10.85
CA ALA A 154 -6.37 14.40 -12.09
C ALA A 154 -4.86 14.18 -11.96
N ILE A 155 -4.25 14.71 -10.90
CA ILE A 155 -2.81 14.54 -10.63
C ILE A 155 -2.46 13.05 -10.52
N MET A 156 -3.20 12.28 -9.72
CA MET A 156 -2.97 10.84 -9.55
C MET A 156 -3.10 10.07 -10.86
N SER A 157 -4.12 10.39 -11.67
CA SER A 157 -4.37 9.73 -12.95
C SER A 157 -3.26 9.99 -13.96
N PHE A 158 -2.78 11.25 -14.04
CA PHE A 158 -1.63 11.60 -14.87
C PHE A 158 -0.35 10.96 -14.35
N THR A 159 -0.13 10.93 -13.04
CA THR A 159 1.05 10.28 -12.45
C THR A 159 1.14 8.82 -12.89
N ILE A 160 0.07 8.04 -12.77
CA ILE A 160 0.09 6.63 -13.20
C ILE A 160 0.35 6.51 -14.70
N ARG A 161 -0.24 7.39 -15.52
CA ARG A 161 -0.04 7.36 -16.97
C ARG A 161 1.39 7.67 -17.39
N TYR A 162 2.05 8.61 -16.72
CA TYR A 162 3.37 9.09 -17.11
C TYR A 162 4.52 8.41 -16.38
N ILE A 163 4.26 7.56 -15.37
CA ILE A 163 5.32 6.88 -14.62
C ILE A 163 6.21 6.01 -15.51
N ASP A 164 5.61 5.27 -16.45
CA ASP A 164 6.37 4.42 -17.39
C ASP A 164 7.25 5.27 -18.33
N VAL A 165 6.75 6.43 -18.76
CA VAL A 165 7.49 7.36 -19.59
C VAL A 165 8.70 7.92 -18.84
N PHE A 166 8.54 8.24 -17.55
CA PHE A 166 9.63 8.68 -16.69
C PHE A 166 10.65 7.59 -16.44
N ILE A 167 10.21 6.36 -16.22
CA ILE A 167 11.10 5.20 -16.05
C ILE A 167 11.93 4.99 -17.31
N ASP A 168 11.36 5.09 -18.50
CA ASP A 168 12.10 4.92 -19.74
C ASP A 168 13.06 6.09 -20.02
N GLU A 169 12.70 7.31 -19.63
CA GLU A 169 13.60 8.46 -19.70
C GLU A 169 14.78 8.28 -18.72
N PHE A 170 14.52 7.82 -17.50
CA PHE A 170 15.56 7.51 -16.52
C PHE A 170 16.54 6.44 -17.03
N LYS A 171 16.03 5.36 -17.65
CA LYS A 171 16.85 4.32 -18.26
C LYS A 171 17.76 4.90 -19.36
N ARG A 172 17.22 5.77 -20.22
CA ARG A 172 18.00 6.46 -21.28
C ARG A 172 19.12 7.32 -20.69
N VAL A 173 18.82 8.09 -19.64
CA VAL A 173 19.83 8.88 -18.94
C VAL A 173 20.92 7.99 -18.34
N LYS A 174 20.53 6.87 -17.70
CA LYS A 174 21.49 5.90 -17.13
C LYS A 174 22.41 5.31 -18.20
N ILE A 175 21.89 4.94 -19.36
CA ILE A 175 22.68 4.44 -20.49
C ILE A 175 23.65 5.53 -20.98
N SER A 176 23.20 6.78 -21.15
CA SER A 176 24.05 7.89 -21.55
C SER A 176 25.18 8.17 -20.54
N MET A 177 24.91 8.06 -19.24
CA MET A 177 25.94 8.19 -18.20
C MET A 177 26.96 7.05 -18.28
N ALA A 178 26.50 5.81 -18.44
CA ALA A 178 27.39 4.66 -18.58
C ALA A 178 28.30 4.79 -19.81
N SER A 179 27.80 5.27 -20.95
CA SER A 179 28.58 5.52 -22.17
C SER A 179 29.67 6.60 -21.99
N ARG A 180 29.51 7.49 -21.00
CA ARG A 180 30.50 8.50 -20.61
C ARG A 180 31.44 8.05 -19.51
N GLY A 181 31.53 6.73 -19.23
CA GLY A 181 32.43 6.17 -18.25
C GLY A 181 31.94 6.28 -16.80
N TYR A 182 30.65 6.59 -16.60
CA TYR A 182 30.09 6.62 -15.24
C TYR A 182 30.04 5.21 -14.66
N VAL A 183 30.65 5.03 -13.49
CA VAL A 183 30.66 3.78 -12.72
C VAL A 183 30.05 4.06 -11.35
N GLU A 184 29.05 3.28 -10.95
CA GLU A 184 28.40 3.41 -9.64
C GLU A 184 29.34 2.93 -8.51
N LYS A 185 30.31 3.76 -8.08
CA LYS A 185 31.23 3.45 -6.98
C LYS A 185 31.43 4.64 -6.04
N GLY A 186 31.01 4.46 -4.77
CA GLY A 186 31.29 5.40 -3.68
C GLY A 186 30.47 6.71 -3.73
N LEU A 187 30.67 7.57 -2.72
CA LEU A 187 29.91 8.80 -2.51
C LEU A 187 30.11 9.86 -3.60
N LYS A 188 31.27 9.87 -4.28
CA LYS A 188 31.56 10.82 -5.36
C LYS A 188 30.67 10.63 -6.60
N THR A 189 30.04 9.46 -6.74
CA THR A 189 29.12 9.17 -7.85
C THR A 189 27.72 9.77 -7.66
N LEU A 190 27.40 10.32 -6.49
CA LEU A 190 26.12 10.98 -6.22
C LEU A 190 25.95 12.30 -6.99
N ILE A 191 27.06 13.02 -7.25
CA ILE A 191 27.02 14.32 -7.96
C ILE A 191 26.47 14.17 -9.39
N PRO A 192 26.96 13.26 -10.25
CA PRO A 192 26.37 13.03 -11.57
C PRO A 192 24.90 12.59 -11.52
N ILE A 193 24.51 11.78 -10.52
CA ILE A 193 23.11 11.38 -10.33
C ILE A 193 22.24 12.60 -10.01
N ALA A 194 22.71 13.50 -9.15
CA ALA A 194 21.99 14.74 -8.81
C ALA A 194 21.75 15.61 -10.04
N PHE A 195 22.78 15.81 -10.88
CA PHE A 195 22.63 16.55 -12.14
C PHE A 195 21.68 15.85 -13.12
N ALA A 196 21.76 14.54 -13.23
CA ALA A 196 20.85 13.73 -14.05
C ALA A 196 19.39 13.85 -13.57
N SER A 197 19.18 13.82 -12.26
CA SER A 197 17.85 14.01 -11.66
C SER A 197 17.30 15.40 -11.92
N GLY A 198 18.13 16.45 -11.83
CA GLY A 198 17.77 17.82 -12.18
C GLY A 198 17.34 17.95 -13.66
N ALA A 199 18.11 17.36 -14.57
CA ALA A 199 17.77 17.36 -15.99
C ALA A 199 16.47 16.59 -16.28
N LEU A 200 16.21 15.47 -15.60
CA LEU A 200 14.94 14.74 -15.70
C LEU A 200 13.76 15.57 -15.21
N LEU A 201 13.94 16.31 -14.11
CA LEU A 201 12.89 17.17 -13.55
C LEU A 201 12.51 18.28 -14.55
N ILE A 202 13.50 18.95 -15.14
CA ILE A 202 13.28 20.00 -16.15
C ILE A 202 12.52 19.44 -17.37
N ARG A 203 12.98 18.31 -17.92
CA ARG A 203 12.31 17.66 -19.06
C ARG A 203 10.88 17.22 -18.71
N GLY A 204 10.68 16.73 -17.48
CA GLY A 204 9.37 16.36 -16.99
C GLY A 204 8.43 17.55 -16.89
N TYR A 205 8.92 18.67 -16.38
CA TYR A 205 8.17 19.92 -16.27
C TYR A 205 7.75 20.45 -17.65
N GLU A 206 8.70 20.60 -18.59
CA GLU A 206 8.42 21.03 -19.95
C GLU A 206 7.42 20.12 -20.68
N ARG A 207 7.52 18.80 -20.45
CA ARG A 207 6.55 17.85 -21.00
C ARG A 207 5.17 18.06 -20.40
N GLY A 208 5.09 18.22 -19.06
CA GLY A 208 3.84 18.49 -18.36
C GLY A 208 3.14 19.75 -18.87
N GLU A 209 3.90 20.82 -19.07
CA GLU A 209 3.40 22.09 -19.62
C GLU A 209 2.82 21.90 -21.03
N ARG A 210 3.55 21.23 -21.94
CA ARG A 210 3.05 20.94 -23.30
C ARG A 210 1.77 20.11 -23.28
N VAL A 211 1.70 19.09 -22.41
CA VAL A 211 0.50 18.25 -22.27
C VAL A 211 -0.66 19.07 -21.72
N TYR A 212 -0.42 19.90 -20.71
CA TYR A 212 -1.45 20.76 -20.11
C TYR A 212 -2.03 21.74 -21.14
N LEU A 213 -1.16 22.45 -21.89
CA LEU A 213 -1.60 23.37 -22.95
C LEU A 213 -2.42 22.65 -24.04
N SER A 214 -2.00 21.45 -24.43
CA SER A 214 -2.76 20.66 -25.41
C SER A 214 -4.13 20.17 -24.88
N MET A 215 -4.24 19.94 -23.58
CA MET A 215 -5.51 19.57 -22.95
C MET A 215 -6.46 20.78 -22.88
N ILE A 216 -5.96 21.94 -22.48
CA ILE A 216 -6.78 23.17 -22.45
C ILE A 216 -7.30 23.52 -23.83
N SER A 217 -6.45 23.41 -24.87
CA SER A 217 -6.87 23.63 -26.26
C SER A 217 -7.98 22.67 -26.73
N ARG A 218 -8.15 21.53 -26.06
CA ARG A 218 -9.20 20.55 -26.29
C ARG A 218 -10.40 20.68 -25.34
N GLY A 219 -10.46 21.77 -24.54
CA GLY A 219 -11.57 22.04 -23.64
C GLY A 219 -11.49 21.34 -22.30
N PHE A 220 -10.30 20.93 -21.84
CA PHE A 220 -10.13 20.31 -20.52
C PHE A 220 -10.52 21.30 -19.41
N ASN A 221 -11.45 20.92 -18.57
CA ASN A 221 -12.02 21.72 -17.47
C ASN A 221 -11.60 21.23 -16.07
N GLY A 222 -10.53 20.42 -15.98
CA GLY A 222 -10.06 19.87 -14.71
C GLY A 222 -10.73 18.56 -14.28
N ASN A 223 -11.75 18.10 -15.00
CA ASN A 223 -12.44 16.86 -14.71
C ASN A 223 -11.91 15.72 -15.58
N ILE A 224 -11.75 14.54 -14.97
CA ILE A 224 -11.42 13.31 -15.70
C ILE A 224 -12.61 12.37 -15.58
N ASP A 225 -13.19 12.03 -16.73
CA ASP A 225 -14.24 11.04 -16.82
C ASP A 225 -13.65 9.66 -17.01
N PHE A 226 -13.83 8.80 -16.03
CA PHE A 226 -13.46 7.39 -16.15
C PHE A 226 -14.61 6.62 -16.80
N LYS A 227 -14.29 5.80 -17.78
CA LYS A 227 -15.26 4.90 -18.40
C LYS A 227 -15.79 3.94 -17.34
N SER A 228 -17.06 4.03 -17.01
CA SER A 228 -17.70 3.17 -16.01
C SER A 228 -17.72 1.72 -16.51
N ARG A 229 -17.16 0.83 -15.70
CA ARG A 229 -17.34 -0.62 -15.85
C ARG A 229 -18.54 -1.03 -15.00
N ASN A 230 -19.29 -2.04 -15.43
CA ASN A 230 -20.37 -2.59 -14.63
C ASN A 230 -19.82 -3.32 -13.41
N TYR A 231 -19.83 -2.65 -12.26
CA TYR A 231 -19.42 -3.22 -11.00
C TYR A 231 -20.63 -3.67 -10.19
N LYS A 232 -20.48 -4.77 -9.45
CA LYS A 232 -21.52 -5.29 -8.54
C LYS A 232 -21.28 -4.82 -7.12
N VAL A 233 -22.35 -4.69 -6.35
CA VAL A 233 -22.27 -4.49 -4.89
C VAL A 233 -22.10 -5.86 -4.25
N SER A 234 -21.09 -6.02 -3.37
CA SER A 234 -20.94 -7.25 -2.61
C SER A 234 -21.41 -7.06 -1.17
N ASN A 235 -22.52 -7.70 -0.84
CA ASN A 235 -23.03 -7.70 0.53
C ASN A 235 -22.10 -8.46 1.49
N LYS A 236 -21.43 -9.52 1.02
CA LYS A 236 -20.46 -10.30 1.83
C LYS A 236 -19.29 -9.44 2.30
N PHE A 237 -18.72 -8.64 1.39
CA PHE A 237 -17.62 -7.76 1.73
C PHE A 237 -18.03 -6.64 2.69
N ASN A 238 -19.19 -6.02 2.45
CA ASN A 238 -19.74 -5.01 3.37
C ASN A 238 -20.01 -5.60 4.76
N PHE A 239 -20.52 -6.82 4.84
CA PHE A 239 -20.72 -7.50 6.12
C PHE A 239 -19.41 -7.67 6.90
N CYS A 240 -18.31 -8.04 6.24
CA CYS A 240 -16.99 -8.13 6.87
C CYS A 240 -16.52 -6.77 7.41
N VAL A 241 -16.74 -5.69 6.64
CA VAL A 241 -16.36 -4.34 7.07
C VAL A 241 -17.17 -3.90 8.30
N ILE A 242 -18.48 -4.12 8.28
CA ILE A 242 -19.36 -3.80 9.40
C ILE A 242 -18.97 -4.62 10.63
N LEU A 243 -18.72 -5.92 10.45
CA LEU A 243 -18.30 -6.81 11.54
C LEU A 243 -16.99 -6.33 12.18
N SER A 244 -16.01 -5.90 11.39
CA SER A 244 -14.75 -5.34 11.89
C SER A 244 -14.96 -4.11 12.77
N ILE A 245 -15.85 -3.20 12.36
CA ILE A 245 -16.18 -1.99 13.12
C ILE A 245 -16.95 -2.34 14.40
N VAL A 246 -17.90 -3.28 14.30
CA VAL A 246 -18.69 -3.73 15.47
C VAL A 246 -17.79 -4.35 16.54
N ILE A 247 -16.82 -5.18 16.14
CA ILE A 247 -15.84 -5.78 17.07
C ILE A 247 -15.07 -4.68 17.82
N LEU A 248 -14.63 -3.63 17.09
CA LEU A 248 -13.92 -2.51 17.68
C LEU A 248 -14.79 -1.70 18.65
N LEU A 249 -16.06 -1.44 18.28
CA LEU A 249 -16.98 -0.64 19.10
C LEU A 249 -17.44 -1.40 20.35
N LEU A 250 -17.75 -2.68 20.24
CA LEU A 250 -18.15 -3.51 21.39
C LEU A 250 -17.07 -3.51 22.48
N TYR A 251 -15.81 -3.57 22.08
CA TYR A 251 -14.73 -3.54 23.06
C TYR A 251 -14.54 -2.17 23.72
N LYS A 252 -14.75 -1.07 22.99
CA LYS A 252 -14.58 0.27 23.55
C LYS A 252 -15.71 0.67 24.52
N ILE A 253 -16.84 -0.05 24.48
CA ILE A 253 -18.02 0.19 25.31
C ILE A 253 -18.03 -0.73 26.55
N LEU A 254 -17.43 -1.92 26.48
CA LEU A 254 -17.25 -2.85 27.60
C LEU A 254 -16.01 -2.52 28.42
#